data_9a95124bdd2268ff63743e2b233b3b30
#
_entry.id   9a95124bdd2268ff63743e2b233b3b30
#
_cell.length_a   1.000
_cell.length_b   1.000
_cell.length_c   1.000
_cell.angle_alpha   90.00
_cell.angle_beta   90.00
_cell.angle_gamma   90.00
#
_symmetry.space_group_name_H-M   'P 1'
#
loop_
_entity.id
_entity.type
_entity.pdbx_description
1 polymer ?
#
loop_
_entity_poly.entity_id
_entity_poly.type
_entity_poly.pdbx_seq_one_letter_code
_entity_poly.pdbx_strand_id
1 'polypeptide(L)'
;MSDHPLARFGWRANLQDHLDALGDADLVAARVMAVDRGRVIVDAGTGPWSAPLAGRVRRTAASPATGDFVAVLPDGPVRAVLPRRGVIARRGDAGRPEVLAANVDLALLATSMNRDLNPRRLARFLAITARGDVEPVVLLTKSDLSEDPMWVADDVREALGGTPVLTVSVQDGTGMGAITALLGPGITAVLLGSSGVGKSTLLNALLGEERQATAEIRASDDRGRHTTVRRELVALPSGALLIDTPGLRLVAPLEDHDEPIPHVDDPAQLKRERRERERAFHRGMYRDMRAMRHDRERREGRHG
;
A
#
# COMPACT_ATOMS: atom_id res chain seq x y z
N MET A 1 -15.12 16.75 -7.21
CA MET A 1 -14.94 15.29 -7.13
C MET A 1 -15.36 14.75 -8.49
N SER A 2 -14.61 13.85 -9.09
CA SER A 2 -14.94 13.26 -10.41
C SER A 2 -16.19 12.39 -10.27
N ASP A 3 -17.16 12.52 -11.20
CA ASP A 3 -18.37 11.67 -11.26
C ASP A 3 -18.07 10.22 -11.68
N HIS A 4 -16.82 9.87 -11.90
CA HIS A 4 -16.45 8.53 -12.35
C HIS A 4 -16.69 7.47 -11.25
N PRO A 5 -17.34 6.32 -11.57
CA PRO A 5 -17.68 5.29 -10.59
C PRO A 5 -16.47 4.76 -9.77
N LEU A 6 -15.29 4.80 -10.39
CA LEU A 6 -14.02 4.39 -9.75
C LEU A 6 -13.27 5.53 -9.05
N ALA A 7 -13.84 6.74 -8.93
CA ALA A 7 -13.18 7.87 -8.26
C ALA A 7 -12.76 7.51 -6.84
N ARG A 8 -13.62 6.80 -6.09
CA ARG A 8 -13.33 6.28 -4.75
C ARG A 8 -12.17 5.28 -4.71
N PHE A 9 -11.85 4.65 -5.83
CA PHE A 9 -10.75 3.72 -6.00
C PHE A 9 -9.48 4.36 -6.58
N GLY A 10 -9.40 5.69 -6.60
CA GLY A 10 -8.22 6.40 -7.08
C GLY A 10 -8.09 6.43 -8.61
N TRP A 11 -9.22 6.36 -9.34
CA TRP A 11 -9.27 6.49 -10.80
C TRP A 11 -8.67 7.80 -11.28
N ARG A 12 -7.95 7.77 -12.38
CA ARG A 12 -7.31 8.93 -13.01
C ARG A 12 -7.83 9.11 -14.44
N ALA A 13 -7.98 10.37 -14.84
CA ALA A 13 -8.55 10.71 -16.15
C ALA A 13 -7.75 10.11 -17.32
N ASN A 14 -6.42 10.08 -17.25
CA ASN A 14 -5.57 9.49 -18.28
C ASN A 14 -5.82 7.99 -18.52
N LEU A 15 -6.36 7.26 -17.55
CA LEU A 15 -6.70 5.85 -17.73
C LEU A 15 -7.91 5.66 -18.66
N GLN A 16 -8.77 6.68 -18.78
CA GLN A 16 -9.86 6.63 -19.74
C GLN A 16 -9.35 6.62 -21.18
N ASP A 17 -8.36 7.45 -21.50
CA ASP A 17 -7.76 7.49 -22.84
C ASP A 17 -7.17 6.12 -23.22
N HIS A 18 -6.54 5.43 -22.25
CA HIS A 18 -6.01 4.08 -22.47
C HIS A 18 -7.11 3.03 -22.65
N LEU A 19 -8.22 3.15 -21.92
CA LEU A 19 -9.38 2.26 -22.10
C LEU A 19 -9.99 2.45 -23.50
N ASP A 20 -10.21 3.71 -23.90
CA ASP A 20 -10.81 4.06 -25.19
C ASP A 20 -9.91 3.62 -26.37
N ALA A 21 -8.60 3.70 -26.20
CA ALA A 21 -7.62 3.24 -27.20
C ALA A 21 -7.66 1.72 -27.47
N LEU A 22 -8.31 0.92 -26.61
CA LEU A 22 -8.52 -0.51 -26.86
C LEU A 22 -9.55 -0.77 -27.98
N GLY A 23 -10.38 0.23 -28.32
CA GLY A 23 -11.30 0.18 -29.44
C GLY A 23 -12.47 -0.81 -29.28
N ASP A 24 -12.79 -1.22 -28.06
CA ASP A 24 -13.88 -2.15 -27.73
C ASP A 24 -14.83 -1.47 -26.73
N ALA A 25 -16.00 -1.05 -27.24
CA ALA A 25 -17.00 -0.29 -26.50
C ALA A 25 -17.69 -1.10 -25.37
N ASP A 26 -17.58 -2.41 -25.40
CA ASP A 26 -18.16 -3.28 -24.37
C ASP A 26 -17.26 -3.40 -23.13
N LEU A 27 -16.02 -2.88 -23.21
CA LEU A 27 -15.08 -2.91 -22.07
C LEU A 27 -15.42 -1.84 -21.05
N VAL A 28 -15.41 -2.25 -19.79
CA VAL A 28 -15.50 -1.34 -18.66
C VAL A 28 -14.19 -1.35 -17.85
N ALA A 29 -13.88 -0.22 -17.23
CA ALA A 29 -12.80 -0.16 -16.28
C ALA A 29 -13.22 -0.80 -14.95
N ALA A 30 -12.32 -1.55 -14.32
CA ALA A 30 -12.52 -2.08 -12.97
C ALA A 30 -11.22 -2.08 -12.17
N ARG A 31 -11.31 -1.97 -10.85
CA ARG A 31 -10.18 -2.10 -9.92
C ARG A 31 -10.02 -3.56 -9.49
N VAL A 32 -8.80 -4.08 -9.53
CA VAL A 32 -8.48 -5.43 -9.02
C VAL A 32 -8.41 -5.39 -7.50
N MET A 33 -9.40 -6.00 -6.86
CA MET A 33 -9.51 -6.08 -5.40
C MET A 33 -8.65 -7.22 -4.84
N ALA A 34 -8.52 -8.31 -5.59
CA ALA A 34 -7.68 -9.43 -5.22
C ALA A 34 -7.36 -10.31 -6.43
N VAL A 35 -6.24 -11.04 -6.32
CA VAL A 35 -5.83 -12.03 -7.33
C VAL A 35 -5.97 -13.44 -6.76
N ASP A 36 -6.58 -14.32 -7.52
CA ASP A 36 -6.71 -15.73 -7.23
C ASP A 36 -6.17 -16.57 -8.40
N ARG A 37 -6.06 -17.90 -8.23
CA ARG A 37 -5.50 -18.78 -9.27
C ARG A 37 -6.28 -18.68 -10.58
N GLY A 38 -5.73 -17.97 -11.56
CA GLY A 38 -6.32 -17.82 -12.90
C GLY A 38 -7.55 -16.91 -13.01
N ARG A 39 -7.94 -16.24 -11.93
CA ARG A 39 -9.05 -15.30 -11.84
C ARG A 39 -8.65 -14.09 -11.01
N VAL A 40 -9.40 -13.01 -11.14
CA VAL A 40 -9.28 -11.83 -10.29
C VAL A 40 -10.65 -11.46 -9.73
N ILE A 41 -10.67 -10.88 -8.54
CA ILE A 41 -11.85 -10.17 -8.06
C ILE A 41 -11.69 -8.72 -8.48
N VAL A 42 -12.66 -8.18 -9.18
CA VAL A 42 -12.66 -6.81 -9.67
C VAL A 42 -13.91 -6.06 -9.20
N ASP A 43 -13.84 -4.73 -9.14
CA ASP A 43 -14.97 -3.86 -8.83
C ASP A 43 -14.96 -2.67 -9.78
N ALA A 44 -16.06 -2.44 -10.52
CA ALA A 44 -16.27 -1.29 -11.40
C ALA A 44 -17.03 -0.13 -10.71
N GLY A 45 -17.20 -0.19 -9.40
CA GLY A 45 -17.96 0.80 -8.62
C GLY A 45 -19.35 0.32 -8.19
N THR A 46 -19.79 -0.84 -8.67
CA THR A 46 -21.11 -1.42 -8.39
C THR A 46 -21.08 -2.63 -7.47
N GLY A 47 -19.89 -3.02 -7.03
CA GLY A 47 -19.64 -4.18 -6.19
C GLY A 47 -18.69 -5.17 -6.83
N PRO A 48 -18.02 -6.02 -6.03
CA PRO A 48 -16.99 -6.93 -6.51
C PRO A 48 -17.60 -8.18 -7.18
N TRP A 49 -16.94 -8.62 -8.28
CA TRP A 49 -17.23 -9.91 -8.92
C TRP A 49 -15.95 -10.62 -9.35
N SER A 50 -16.05 -11.92 -9.66
CA SER A 50 -14.93 -12.73 -10.10
C SER A 50 -14.84 -12.76 -11.62
N ALA A 51 -13.73 -12.28 -12.19
CA ALA A 51 -13.46 -12.26 -13.63
C ALA A 51 -12.33 -13.25 -13.99
N PRO A 52 -12.48 -14.08 -15.03
CA PRO A 52 -11.39 -14.90 -15.54
C PRO A 52 -10.39 -14.04 -16.31
N LEU A 53 -9.15 -14.52 -16.47
CA LEU A 53 -8.15 -13.87 -17.32
C LEU A 53 -8.24 -14.39 -18.75
N ALA A 54 -8.32 -13.50 -19.74
CA ALA A 54 -8.18 -13.90 -21.15
C ALA A 54 -6.81 -14.57 -21.41
N GLY A 55 -6.77 -15.53 -22.32
CA GLY A 55 -5.56 -16.31 -22.58
C GLY A 55 -4.34 -15.47 -22.97
N ARG A 56 -4.55 -14.29 -23.61
CA ARG A 56 -3.50 -13.33 -23.92
C ARG A 56 -2.93 -12.68 -22.64
N VAL A 57 -3.79 -12.25 -21.72
CA VAL A 57 -3.40 -11.62 -20.45
C VAL A 57 -2.63 -12.60 -19.55
N ARG A 58 -3.02 -13.88 -19.56
CA ARG A 58 -2.31 -14.93 -18.80
C ARG A 58 -0.89 -15.21 -19.28
N ARG A 59 -0.56 -14.90 -20.54
CA ARG A 59 0.74 -15.20 -21.18
C ARG A 59 1.67 -14.01 -21.27
N THR A 60 1.20 -12.81 -20.90
CA THR A 60 2.02 -11.60 -20.91
C THR A 60 2.72 -11.40 -19.58
N ALA A 61 3.85 -10.69 -19.60
CA ALA A 61 4.52 -10.22 -18.37
C ALA A 61 3.64 -9.28 -17.52
N ALA A 62 2.52 -8.82 -18.08
CA ALA A 62 1.55 -7.93 -17.44
C ALA A 62 0.37 -8.69 -16.80
N SER A 63 0.63 -9.79 -16.09
CA SER A 63 -0.42 -10.40 -15.27
C SER A 63 -0.99 -9.39 -14.28
N PRO A 64 -2.34 -9.36 -14.09
CA PRO A 64 -2.96 -8.48 -13.10
C PRO A 64 -2.42 -8.74 -11.70
N ALA A 65 -2.22 -7.66 -10.96
CA ALA A 65 -1.86 -7.65 -9.54
C ALA A 65 -2.95 -6.93 -8.73
N THR A 66 -2.98 -7.14 -7.42
CA THR A 66 -3.88 -6.42 -6.52
C THR A 66 -3.63 -4.92 -6.65
N GLY A 67 -4.70 -4.15 -6.85
CA GLY A 67 -4.64 -2.72 -7.08
C GLY A 67 -4.52 -2.29 -8.54
N ASP A 68 -4.43 -3.20 -9.51
CA ASP A 68 -4.47 -2.81 -10.93
C ASP A 68 -5.82 -2.24 -11.33
N PHE A 69 -5.80 -1.33 -12.30
CA PHE A 69 -6.95 -1.05 -13.13
C PHE A 69 -6.90 -1.93 -14.37
N VAL A 70 -8.02 -2.51 -14.72
CA VAL A 70 -8.15 -3.43 -15.84
C VAL A 70 -9.33 -3.04 -16.75
N ALA A 71 -9.19 -3.36 -18.04
CA ALA A 71 -10.30 -3.39 -18.96
C ALA A 71 -10.92 -4.79 -18.95
N VAL A 72 -12.20 -4.88 -18.63
CA VAL A 72 -12.91 -6.14 -18.42
C VAL A 72 -14.27 -6.10 -19.10
N LEU A 73 -14.71 -7.22 -19.68
CA LEU A 73 -16.09 -7.36 -20.14
C LEU A 73 -17.02 -7.56 -18.92
N PRO A 74 -18.16 -6.89 -18.85
CA PRO A 74 -19.19 -7.22 -17.87
C PRO A 74 -19.46 -8.72 -17.90
N ASP A 75 -19.39 -9.38 -16.72
CA ASP A 75 -19.54 -10.85 -16.56
C ASP A 75 -18.57 -11.70 -17.40
N GLY A 76 -17.54 -11.10 -17.97
CA GLY A 76 -16.58 -11.72 -18.87
C GLY A 76 -15.11 -11.65 -18.39
N PRO A 77 -14.17 -11.96 -19.30
CA PRO A 77 -12.76 -11.97 -18.96
C PRO A 77 -12.12 -10.59 -18.93
N VAL A 78 -11.07 -10.45 -18.10
CA VAL A 78 -10.13 -9.33 -18.21
C VAL A 78 -9.40 -9.40 -19.57
N ARG A 79 -9.46 -8.30 -20.32
CA ARG A 79 -8.88 -8.14 -21.65
C ARG A 79 -7.51 -7.47 -21.64
N ALA A 80 -7.33 -6.48 -20.75
CA ALA A 80 -6.07 -5.75 -20.62
C ALA A 80 -5.86 -5.27 -19.17
N VAL A 81 -4.60 -5.06 -18.81
CA VAL A 81 -4.18 -4.30 -17.63
C VAL A 81 -3.88 -2.89 -18.12
N LEU A 82 -4.47 -1.88 -17.48
CA LEU A 82 -4.22 -0.48 -17.79
C LEU A 82 -2.88 -0.03 -17.19
N PRO A 83 -2.30 1.09 -17.66
CA PRO A 83 -1.01 1.58 -17.17
C PRO A 83 -0.98 1.75 -15.66
N ARG A 84 0.13 1.33 -15.06
CA ARG A 84 0.37 1.35 -13.62
C ARG A 84 1.08 2.63 -13.18
N ARG A 85 0.77 3.06 -11.98
CA ARG A 85 1.52 4.07 -11.24
C ARG A 85 1.80 3.54 -9.85
N GLY A 86 3.05 3.68 -9.38
CA GLY A 86 3.42 3.16 -8.06
C GLY A 86 3.26 1.65 -7.95
N VAL A 87 4.36 0.92 -7.97
CA VAL A 87 4.36 -0.54 -8.01
C VAL A 87 5.24 -1.09 -6.91
N ILE A 88 4.74 -2.06 -6.19
CA ILE A 88 5.57 -2.89 -5.31
C ILE A 88 5.83 -4.21 -6.05
N ALA A 89 7.08 -4.43 -6.40
CA ALA A 89 7.51 -5.62 -7.10
C ALA A 89 8.73 -6.26 -6.42
N ARG A 90 8.88 -7.54 -6.63
CA ARG A 90 10.05 -8.31 -6.17
C ARG A 90 10.65 -9.09 -7.32
N ARG A 91 11.84 -9.62 -7.11
CA ARG A 91 12.44 -10.60 -8.00
C ARG A 91 11.63 -11.89 -7.91
N GLY A 92 11.01 -12.27 -9.00
CA GLY A 92 10.31 -13.53 -9.16
C GLY A 92 11.20 -14.62 -9.79
N ASP A 93 10.57 -15.68 -10.29
CA ASP A 93 11.26 -16.76 -10.94
C ASP A 93 11.98 -16.31 -12.21
N ALA A 94 13.16 -16.84 -12.46
CA ALA A 94 14.01 -16.52 -13.60
C ALA A 94 14.40 -15.03 -13.73
N GLY A 95 14.46 -14.28 -12.62
CA GLY A 95 14.84 -12.87 -12.61
C GLY A 95 13.75 -11.90 -13.10
N ARG A 96 12.56 -12.40 -13.44
CA ARG A 96 11.45 -11.56 -13.89
C ARG A 96 10.78 -10.85 -12.71
N PRO A 97 10.36 -9.59 -12.89
CA PRO A 97 9.65 -8.89 -11.83
C PRO A 97 8.27 -9.51 -11.56
N GLU A 98 8.00 -9.82 -10.31
CA GLU A 98 6.67 -10.19 -9.82
C GLU A 98 6.03 -8.97 -9.17
N VAL A 99 4.97 -8.43 -9.77
CA VAL A 99 4.21 -7.32 -9.22
C VAL A 99 3.32 -7.85 -8.09
N LEU A 100 3.50 -7.28 -6.92
CA LEU A 100 2.78 -7.67 -5.69
C LEU A 100 1.59 -6.74 -5.41
N ALA A 101 1.77 -5.45 -5.71
CA ALA A 101 0.76 -4.41 -5.58
C ALA A 101 0.97 -3.35 -6.66
N ALA A 102 -0.11 -2.79 -7.18
CA ALA A 102 -0.08 -1.79 -8.24
C ALA A 102 -0.94 -0.58 -7.92
N ASN A 103 -0.63 0.56 -8.56
CA ASN A 103 -1.29 1.84 -8.35
C ASN A 103 -1.29 2.23 -6.87
N VAL A 104 -0.13 2.06 -6.23
CA VAL A 104 0.16 2.37 -4.84
C VAL A 104 0.71 3.78 -4.76
N ASP A 105 0.14 4.61 -3.90
CA ASP A 105 0.62 5.97 -3.62
C ASP A 105 1.60 5.97 -2.45
N LEU A 106 1.35 5.13 -1.43
CA LEU A 106 2.04 5.17 -0.15
C LEU A 106 2.43 3.76 0.33
N ALA A 107 3.67 3.58 0.76
CA ALA A 107 4.12 2.36 1.42
C ALA A 107 4.34 2.61 2.92
N LEU A 108 3.54 1.96 3.75
CA LEU A 108 3.66 1.97 5.20
C LEU A 108 4.62 0.85 5.62
N LEU A 109 5.86 1.22 5.97
CA LEU A 109 6.94 0.30 6.30
C LEU A 109 6.97 0.04 7.80
N ALA A 110 6.25 -1.00 8.26
CA ALA A 110 6.11 -1.31 9.68
C ALA A 110 7.30 -2.10 10.22
N THR A 111 7.88 -1.60 11.30
CA THR A 111 8.85 -2.29 12.16
C THR A 111 8.54 -1.94 13.62
N SER A 112 8.75 -2.85 14.56
CA SER A 112 8.43 -2.57 15.96
C SER A 112 9.65 -2.08 16.74
N MET A 113 9.41 -1.21 17.74
CA MET A 113 10.44 -0.60 18.61
C MET A 113 11.03 -1.58 19.64
N ASN A 114 10.96 -2.86 19.36
CA ASN A 114 11.60 -3.89 20.17
C ASN A 114 12.79 -4.51 19.41
N ARG A 115 13.13 -5.76 19.72
CA ARG A 115 14.21 -6.51 19.05
C ARG A 115 14.03 -6.69 17.54
N ASP A 116 12.88 -6.30 16.95
CA ASP A 116 12.59 -6.40 15.50
C ASP A 116 13.05 -5.17 14.70
N LEU A 117 13.49 -4.10 15.33
CA LEU A 117 14.05 -2.93 14.64
C LEU A 117 15.31 -3.35 13.85
N ASN A 118 15.21 -3.34 12.53
CA ASN A 118 16.29 -3.81 11.65
C ASN A 118 16.49 -2.82 10.48
N PRO A 119 17.53 -1.96 10.58
CA PRO A 119 17.83 -0.96 9.55
C PRO A 119 18.09 -1.55 8.16
N ARG A 120 18.73 -2.72 8.06
CA ARG A 120 18.98 -3.39 6.77
C ARG A 120 17.68 -3.81 6.09
N ARG A 121 16.67 -4.23 6.86
CA ARG A 121 15.36 -4.57 6.33
C ARG A 121 14.63 -3.33 5.85
N LEU A 122 14.67 -2.25 6.60
CA LEU A 122 14.11 -0.96 6.19
C LEU A 122 14.77 -0.46 4.90
N ALA A 123 16.09 -0.52 4.78
CA ALA A 123 16.80 -0.14 3.57
C ALA A 123 16.35 -0.95 2.33
N ARG A 124 16.07 -2.26 2.49
CA ARG A 124 15.50 -3.08 1.40
C ARG A 124 14.09 -2.64 1.01
N PHE A 125 13.24 -2.32 1.97
CA PHE A 125 11.91 -1.79 1.68
C PHE A 125 11.99 -0.45 0.95
N LEU A 126 12.89 0.45 1.38
CA LEU A 126 13.11 1.72 0.71
C LEU A 126 13.60 1.54 -0.74
N ALA A 127 14.49 0.57 -0.99
CA ALA A 127 14.92 0.26 -2.35
C ALA A 127 13.75 -0.23 -3.23
N ILE A 128 12.86 -1.07 -2.68
CA ILE A 128 11.66 -1.56 -3.39
C ILE A 128 10.71 -0.40 -3.70
N THR A 129 10.46 0.49 -2.74
CA THR A 129 9.56 1.63 -2.93
C THR A 129 10.12 2.64 -3.92
N ALA A 130 11.42 2.94 -3.83
CA ALA A 130 12.10 3.86 -4.75
C ALA A 130 12.05 3.36 -6.19
N ARG A 131 12.28 2.05 -6.42
CA ARG A 131 12.22 1.45 -7.76
C ARG A 131 10.81 1.44 -8.32
N GLY A 132 9.81 1.31 -7.46
CA GLY A 132 8.40 1.28 -7.85
C GLY A 132 7.71 2.62 -7.89
N ASP A 133 8.41 3.72 -7.65
CA ASP A 133 7.87 5.08 -7.55
C ASP A 133 6.72 5.21 -6.52
N VAL A 134 6.93 4.62 -5.34
CA VAL A 134 6.00 4.64 -4.21
C VAL A 134 6.60 5.44 -3.06
N GLU A 135 5.80 6.33 -2.46
CA GLU A 135 6.24 7.16 -1.33
C GLU A 135 6.35 6.32 -0.05
N PRO A 136 7.53 6.24 0.61
CA PRO A 136 7.68 5.47 1.83
C PRO A 136 7.38 6.28 3.09
N VAL A 137 6.72 5.65 4.07
CA VAL A 137 6.62 6.13 5.45
C VAL A 137 6.95 4.99 6.39
N VAL A 138 7.93 5.18 7.25
CA VAL A 138 8.30 4.20 8.28
C VAL A 138 7.36 4.33 9.46
N LEU A 139 6.78 3.21 9.88
CA LEU A 139 5.96 3.11 11.08
C LEU A 139 6.74 2.33 12.15
N LEU A 140 7.16 3.02 13.19
CA LEU A 140 7.74 2.43 14.40
C LEU A 140 6.61 2.01 15.32
N THR A 141 6.17 0.77 15.18
CA THR A 141 5.02 0.23 15.93
C THR A 141 5.42 -0.20 17.34
N LYS A 142 4.40 -0.39 18.20
CA LYS A 142 4.59 -0.75 19.61
C LYS A 142 5.46 0.27 20.34
N SER A 143 5.22 1.56 20.09
CA SER A 143 5.97 2.65 20.71
C SER A 143 5.77 2.72 22.23
N ASP A 144 4.68 2.14 22.74
CA ASP A 144 4.38 1.92 24.15
C ASP A 144 5.41 1.04 24.88
N LEU A 145 6.20 0.25 24.14
CA LEU A 145 7.26 -0.60 24.69
C LEU A 145 8.65 0.07 24.74
N SER A 146 8.77 1.32 24.28
CA SER A 146 10.02 2.07 24.28
C SER A 146 10.04 3.10 25.41
N GLU A 147 11.15 3.24 26.09
CA GLU A 147 11.36 4.27 27.12
C GLU A 147 11.45 5.67 26.49
N ASP A 148 12.05 5.79 25.30
CA ASP A 148 12.15 7.05 24.55
C ASP A 148 11.83 6.83 23.06
N PRO A 149 10.53 6.78 22.68
CA PRO A 149 10.13 6.56 21.31
C PRO A 149 10.57 7.67 20.35
N MET A 150 10.71 8.90 20.83
CA MET A 150 11.08 10.04 20.00
C MET A 150 12.55 10.00 19.62
N TRP A 151 13.43 9.66 20.56
CA TRP A 151 14.84 9.46 20.28
C TRP A 151 15.06 8.35 19.24
N VAL A 152 14.39 7.21 19.40
CA VAL A 152 14.46 6.11 18.41
C VAL A 152 13.98 6.57 17.03
N ALA A 153 12.91 7.36 16.97
CA ALA A 153 12.38 7.87 15.71
C ALA A 153 13.34 8.84 15.02
N ASP A 154 14.02 9.69 15.76
CA ASP A 154 15.00 10.63 15.23
C ASP A 154 16.26 9.91 14.71
N ASP A 155 16.77 8.94 15.46
CA ASP A 155 17.90 8.08 15.05
C ASP A 155 17.58 7.31 13.76
N VAL A 156 16.41 6.70 13.68
CA VAL A 156 15.95 6.01 12.46
C VAL A 156 15.78 6.98 11.29
N ARG A 157 15.23 8.17 11.51
CA ARG A 157 15.05 9.19 10.46
C ARG A 157 16.38 9.65 9.91
N GLU A 158 17.36 9.90 10.76
CA GLU A 158 18.71 10.28 10.36
C GLU A 158 19.38 9.16 9.56
N ALA A 159 19.34 7.93 10.07
CA ALA A 159 19.91 6.76 9.40
C ALA A 159 19.30 6.45 8.03
N LEU A 160 18.04 6.86 7.80
CA LEU A 160 17.31 6.63 6.55
C LEU A 160 17.22 7.88 5.66
N GLY A 161 18.15 8.83 5.82
CA GLY A 161 18.29 10.00 4.93
C GLY A 161 17.07 10.93 4.91
N GLY A 162 16.37 11.08 6.04
CA GLY A 162 15.22 11.97 6.18
C GLY A 162 13.88 11.37 5.75
N THR A 163 13.82 10.06 5.50
CA THR A 163 12.56 9.36 5.26
C THR A 163 11.57 9.64 6.40
N PRO A 164 10.28 9.94 6.10
CA PRO A 164 9.27 10.15 7.14
C PRO A 164 9.15 8.96 8.09
N VAL A 165 9.20 9.24 9.40
CA VAL A 165 9.08 8.23 10.46
C VAL A 165 7.97 8.64 11.41
N LEU A 166 7.03 7.75 11.68
CA LEU A 166 5.95 7.91 12.66
C LEU A 166 6.09 6.87 13.78
N THR A 167 5.95 7.32 15.01
CA THR A 167 5.79 6.44 16.17
C THR A 167 4.33 6.05 16.32
N VAL A 168 4.06 4.77 16.51
CA VAL A 168 2.70 4.23 16.50
C VAL A 168 2.51 3.21 17.61
N SER A 169 1.45 3.38 18.40
CA SER A 169 0.92 2.34 19.28
C SER A 169 -0.60 2.26 19.10
N VAL A 170 -1.09 1.08 18.73
CA VAL A 170 -2.53 0.80 18.71
C VAL A 170 -3.07 0.67 20.14
N GLN A 171 -2.22 0.29 21.09
CA GLN A 171 -2.58 0.04 22.49
C GLN A 171 -3.05 1.34 23.19
N ASP A 172 -2.35 2.45 22.98
CA ASP A 172 -2.64 3.74 23.61
C ASP A 172 -3.12 4.83 22.63
N GLY A 173 -3.22 4.48 21.34
CA GLY A 173 -3.67 5.39 20.28
C GLY A 173 -2.60 6.34 19.73
N THR A 174 -1.34 6.24 20.22
CA THR A 174 -0.25 7.11 19.75
C THR A 174 -0.05 6.97 18.24
N GLY A 175 0.03 8.10 17.54
CA GLY A 175 0.31 8.17 16.09
C GLY A 175 -0.84 7.74 15.18
N MET A 176 -1.96 7.20 15.69
CA MET A 176 -3.09 6.74 14.87
C MET A 176 -3.73 7.88 14.07
N GLY A 177 -3.88 9.06 14.68
CA GLY A 177 -4.40 10.25 13.98
C GLY A 177 -3.50 10.68 12.82
N ALA A 178 -2.17 10.59 12.98
CA ALA A 178 -1.21 10.92 11.92
C ALA A 178 -1.31 9.94 10.75
N ILE A 179 -1.44 8.64 11.01
CA ILE A 179 -1.65 7.64 9.95
C ILE A 179 -2.97 7.88 9.22
N THR A 180 -4.06 8.14 9.96
CA THR A 180 -5.38 8.41 9.35
C THR A 180 -5.35 9.66 8.48
N ALA A 181 -4.61 10.69 8.87
CA ALA A 181 -4.44 11.91 8.06
C ALA A 181 -3.69 11.65 6.73
N LEU A 182 -2.77 10.67 6.69
CA LEU A 182 -2.09 10.24 5.46
C LEU A 182 -3.00 9.42 4.53
N LEU A 183 -3.96 8.72 5.11
CA LEU A 183 -4.87 7.79 4.44
C LEU A 183 -6.19 8.49 4.08
N GLY A 184 -6.10 9.52 3.23
CA GLY A 184 -7.26 10.24 2.70
C GLY A 184 -7.98 9.52 1.56
N PRO A 185 -9.16 10.01 1.13
CA PRO A 185 -9.94 9.42 0.05
C PRO A 185 -9.14 9.26 -1.26
N GLY A 186 -9.26 8.10 -1.89
CA GLY A 186 -8.61 7.78 -3.16
C GLY A 186 -7.11 7.45 -3.06
N ILE A 187 -6.49 7.61 -1.89
CA ILE A 187 -5.10 7.17 -1.64
C ILE A 187 -5.08 5.65 -1.53
N THR A 188 -4.17 5.01 -2.25
CA THR A 188 -3.90 3.58 -2.12
C THR A 188 -2.59 3.38 -1.36
N ALA A 189 -2.66 2.75 -0.20
CA ALA A 189 -1.49 2.40 0.59
C ALA A 189 -1.21 0.89 0.56
N VAL A 190 0.04 0.50 0.77
CA VAL A 190 0.44 -0.87 1.04
C VAL A 190 1.10 -0.97 2.40
N LEU A 191 0.79 -2.02 3.16
CA LEU A 191 1.39 -2.26 4.47
C LEU A 191 2.45 -3.36 4.37
N LEU A 192 3.73 -2.98 4.57
CA LEU A 192 4.89 -3.87 4.50
C LEU A 192 5.54 -4.01 5.88
N GLY A 193 6.08 -5.16 6.18
CA GLY A 193 6.77 -5.43 7.45
C GLY A 193 6.82 -6.93 7.78
N SER A 194 7.69 -7.31 8.72
CA SER A 194 7.84 -8.69 9.18
C SER A 194 6.59 -9.22 9.91
N SER A 195 6.55 -10.52 10.13
CA SER A 195 5.52 -11.13 10.98
C SER A 195 5.69 -10.63 12.41
N GLY A 196 4.59 -10.38 13.12
CA GLY A 196 4.61 -9.99 14.53
C GLY A 196 4.86 -8.50 14.80
N VAL A 197 5.10 -7.67 13.77
CA VAL A 197 5.29 -6.20 13.95
C VAL A 197 3.99 -5.44 14.22
N GLY A 198 2.83 -6.10 14.24
CA GLY A 198 1.55 -5.45 14.53
C GLY A 198 0.74 -5.01 13.30
N LYS A 199 1.06 -5.50 12.08
CA LYS A 199 0.30 -5.13 10.86
C LYS A 199 -1.19 -5.44 10.95
N SER A 200 -1.56 -6.65 11.36
CA SER A 200 -2.97 -7.04 11.50
C SER A 200 -3.69 -6.21 12.58
N THR A 201 -3.01 -5.92 13.67
CA THR A 201 -3.55 -5.06 14.74
C THR A 201 -3.77 -3.64 14.23
N LEU A 202 -2.81 -3.10 13.48
CA LEU A 202 -2.93 -1.78 12.86
C LEU A 202 -4.05 -1.74 11.83
N LEU A 203 -4.15 -2.76 10.97
CA LEU A 203 -5.23 -2.85 9.97
C LEU A 203 -6.59 -2.89 10.63
N ASN A 204 -6.79 -3.72 11.67
CA ASN A 204 -8.04 -3.80 12.41
C ASN A 204 -8.40 -2.45 13.07
N ALA A 205 -7.42 -1.76 13.64
CA ALA A 205 -7.63 -0.44 14.23
C ALA A 205 -8.03 0.62 13.17
N LEU A 206 -7.44 0.57 11.97
CA LEU A 206 -7.79 1.47 10.87
C LEU A 206 -9.16 1.16 10.26
N LEU A 207 -9.60 -0.09 10.31
CA LEU A 207 -10.94 -0.52 9.87
C LEU A 207 -12.03 -0.21 10.91
N GLY A 208 -11.67 -0.06 12.18
CA GLY A 208 -12.63 0.03 13.28
C GLY A 208 -13.34 -1.30 13.59
N GLU A 209 -12.82 -2.42 13.09
CA GLU A 209 -13.41 -3.76 13.27
C GLU A 209 -12.33 -4.85 13.32
N GLU A 210 -12.62 -5.97 13.98
CA GLU A 210 -11.75 -7.15 13.97
C GLU A 210 -11.96 -7.99 12.70
N ARG A 211 -11.31 -7.61 11.61
CA ARG A 211 -11.36 -8.33 10.33
C ARG A 211 -10.29 -9.42 10.22
N GLN A 212 -9.15 -9.22 10.89
CA GLN A 212 -8.05 -10.18 10.88
C GLN A 212 -7.81 -10.76 12.28
N ALA A 213 -7.70 -12.08 12.37
CA ALA A 213 -7.22 -12.72 13.59
C ALA A 213 -5.82 -12.20 13.93
N THR A 214 -5.64 -11.66 15.12
CA THR A 214 -4.34 -11.27 15.65
C THR A 214 -3.43 -12.48 15.82
N ALA A 215 -2.11 -12.28 15.87
CA ALA A 215 -1.12 -13.36 15.81
C ALA A 215 -1.28 -14.45 16.90
N GLU A 216 -1.89 -14.12 18.04
CA GLU A 216 -2.16 -15.08 19.13
C GLU A 216 -3.18 -16.17 18.77
N ILE A 217 -4.14 -15.84 17.87
CA ILE A 217 -5.16 -16.81 17.41
C ILE A 217 -4.61 -17.70 16.29
N ARG A 218 -3.60 -17.23 15.52
CA ARG A 218 -2.97 -18.03 14.46
C ARG A 218 -2.11 -19.19 14.96
N ALA A 219 -1.66 -19.15 16.20
CA ALA A 219 -0.87 -20.23 16.82
C ALA A 219 -1.71 -21.45 17.23
N SER A 220 -3.04 -21.32 17.33
CA SER A 220 -3.92 -22.40 17.79
C SER A 220 -4.62 -23.20 16.68
N ASP A 221 -4.53 -22.75 15.41
CA ASP A 221 -5.26 -23.37 14.29
C ASP A 221 -4.36 -24.22 13.37
N ASP A 222 -3.43 -24.96 13.96
CA ASP A 222 -2.46 -25.84 13.28
C ASP A 222 -3.07 -27.21 12.93
N ARG A 223 -4.34 -27.24 12.46
CA ARG A 223 -4.99 -28.44 11.92
C ARG A 223 -5.58 -28.19 10.53
N GLY A 224 -4.71 -28.22 9.50
CA GLY A 224 -5.10 -28.79 8.23
C GLY A 224 -5.99 -27.94 7.30
N ARG A 225 -5.99 -26.60 7.38
CA ARG A 225 -6.55 -25.77 6.33
C ARG A 225 -5.44 -24.84 5.80
N HIS A 226 -4.95 -25.09 4.58
CA HIS A 226 -4.14 -24.16 3.83
C HIS A 226 -4.96 -22.87 3.64
N THR A 227 -4.86 -21.95 4.58
CA THR A 227 -5.37 -20.60 4.41
C THR A 227 -4.49 -19.96 3.36
N THR A 228 -4.97 -19.94 2.12
CA THR A 228 -4.28 -19.27 1.00
C THR A 228 -4.14 -17.81 1.40
N VAL A 229 -2.91 -17.38 1.66
CA VAL A 229 -2.56 -16.02 2.04
C VAL A 229 -2.82 -15.15 0.82
N ARG A 230 -4.00 -14.54 0.76
CA ARG A 230 -4.47 -13.72 -0.35
C ARG A 230 -4.15 -12.26 -0.08
N ARG A 231 -3.62 -11.57 -1.07
CA ARG A 231 -3.49 -10.10 -1.04
C ARG A 231 -4.83 -9.50 -1.40
N GLU A 232 -5.33 -8.61 -0.56
CA GLU A 232 -6.62 -7.95 -0.77
C GLU A 232 -6.48 -6.44 -0.69
N LEU A 233 -7.19 -5.74 -1.56
CA LEU A 233 -7.41 -4.31 -1.51
C LEU A 233 -8.66 -4.04 -0.68
N VAL A 234 -8.49 -3.36 0.43
CA VAL A 234 -9.54 -3.11 1.41
C VAL A 234 -9.84 -1.62 1.48
N ALA A 235 -11.11 -1.23 1.42
CA ALA A 235 -11.51 0.16 1.65
C ALA A 235 -11.54 0.48 3.15
N LEU A 236 -10.93 1.59 3.54
CA LEU A 236 -10.94 2.11 4.90
C LEU A 236 -12.10 3.10 5.09
N PRO A 237 -12.58 3.31 6.32
CA PRO A 237 -13.59 4.33 6.63
C PRO A 237 -13.19 5.75 6.22
N SER A 238 -11.89 6.05 6.16
CA SER A 238 -11.35 7.32 5.66
C SER A 238 -11.55 7.53 4.14
N GLY A 239 -11.98 6.51 3.40
CA GLY A 239 -12.05 6.51 1.94
C GLY A 239 -10.72 6.17 1.26
N ALA A 240 -9.66 5.89 2.00
CA ALA A 240 -8.43 5.31 1.47
C ALA A 240 -8.59 3.83 1.18
N LEU A 241 -7.64 3.29 0.44
CA LEU A 241 -7.53 1.88 0.11
C LEU A 241 -6.24 1.33 0.72
N LEU A 242 -6.32 0.17 1.35
CA LEU A 242 -5.13 -0.50 1.91
C LEU A 242 -4.96 -1.88 1.28
N ILE A 243 -3.77 -2.12 0.72
CA ILE A 243 -3.38 -3.46 0.26
C ILE A 243 -2.70 -4.16 1.43
N ASP A 244 -3.39 -5.15 1.98
CA ASP A 244 -2.77 -6.05 2.95
C ASP A 244 -1.93 -7.09 2.22
N THR A 245 -0.68 -7.22 2.64
CA THR A 245 0.27 -8.19 2.07
C THR A 245 0.66 -9.22 3.12
N PRO A 246 -0.25 -10.15 3.49
CA PRO A 246 0.08 -11.17 4.47
C PRO A 246 1.26 -12.00 3.98
N GLY A 247 2.27 -12.18 4.85
CA GLY A 247 3.39 -13.07 4.56
C GLY A 247 4.38 -12.59 3.50
N LEU A 248 4.45 -11.29 3.23
CA LEU A 248 5.53 -10.71 2.42
C LEU A 248 6.85 -10.87 3.20
N ARG A 249 7.30 -12.13 3.30
CA ARG A 249 8.66 -12.42 3.74
C ARG A 249 9.57 -11.82 2.69
N LEU A 250 10.48 -11.00 3.15
CA LEU A 250 11.47 -10.28 2.36
C LEU A 250 12.07 -11.19 1.28
N VAL A 251 11.60 -10.99 0.10
CA VAL A 251 12.20 -11.51 -1.10
C VAL A 251 13.16 -10.44 -1.60
N ALA A 252 14.22 -10.85 -2.25
CA ALA A 252 15.23 -9.96 -2.77
C ALA A 252 14.60 -8.81 -3.57
N PRO A 253 15.03 -7.57 -3.36
CA PRO A 253 14.63 -6.46 -4.22
C PRO A 253 15.05 -6.74 -5.66
N LEU A 254 14.38 -6.11 -6.62
CA LEU A 254 14.87 -6.08 -8.00
C LEU A 254 16.23 -5.39 -8.03
N GLU A 255 17.18 -5.95 -8.76
CA GLU A 255 18.49 -5.36 -9.02
C GLU A 255 18.47 -4.60 -10.35
N ASP A 256 19.47 -3.77 -10.61
CA ASP A 256 19.50 -2.91 -11.82
C ASP A 256 19.55 -3.71 -13.13
N HIS A 257 20.02 -4.95 -13.09
CA HIS A 257 20.06 -5.86 -14.23
C HIS A 257 18.79 -6.70 -14.42
N ASP A 258 17.83 -6.63 -13.49
CA ASP A 258 16.54 -7.29 -13.67
C ASP A 258 15.70 -6.57 -14.73
N GLU A 259 14.77 -7.31 -15.37
CA GLU A 259 13.86 -6.73 -16.36
C GLU A 259 13.09 -5.53 -15.76
N PRO A 260 12.80 -4.46 -16.55
CA PRO A 260 12.01 -3.34 -16.08
C PRO A 260 10.61 -3.78 -15.66
N ILE A 261 10.03 -3.07 -14.69
CA ILE A 261 8.66 -3.35 -14.25
C ILE A 261 7.72 -3.01 -15.41
N PRO A 262 6.88 -3.96 -15.89
CA PRO A 262 6.01 -3.73 -17.03
C PRO A 262 4.95 -2.66 -16.75
N HIS A 263 4.71 -1.78 -17.74
CA HIS A 263 3.60 -0.83 -17.76
C HIS A 263 3.61 0.22 -16.63
N VAL A 264 4.75 0.83 -16.38
CA VAL A 264 4.81 2.09 -15.64
C VAL A 264 4.60 3.23 -16.63
N ASP A 265 3.71 4.17 -16.33
CA ASP A 265 3.51 5.40 -17.11
C ASP A 265 4.84 6.16 -17.32
N ASP A 266 4.89 7.09 -18.28
CA ASP A 266 6.09 7.85 -18.63
C ASP A 266 6.89 8.29 -17.38
N PRO A 267 8.17 7.86 -17.24
CA PRO A 267 8.98 8.18 -16.07
C PRO A 267 9.16 9.68 -15.81
N ALA A 268 9.07 10.50 -16.86
CA ALA A 268 9.21 11.96 -16.74
C ALA A 268 7.95 12.61 -16.15
N GLN A 269 6.77 12.12 -16.53
CA GLN A 269 5.50 12.57 -15.99
C GLN A 269 5.36 12.12 -14.53
N LEU A 270 5.71 10.89 -14.22
CA LEU A 270 5.72 10.33 -12.85
C LEU A 270 6.62 11.13 -11.91
N LYS A 271 7.82 11.53 -12.36
CA LYS A 271 8.73 12.37 -11.55
C LYS A 271 8.14 13.75 -11.24
N ARG A 272 7.38 14.37 -12.15
CA ARG A 272 6.71 15.65 -11.90
C ARG A 272 5.58 15.49 -10.87
N GLU A 273 4.71 14.53 -11.07
CA GLU A 273 3.59 14.23 -10.17
C GLU A 273 4.09 13.80 -8.78
N ARG A 274 5.20 13.06 -8.70
CA ARG A 274 5.85 12.69 -7.44
C ARG A 274 6.33 13.92 -6.68
N ARG A 275 7.08 14.84 -7.33
CA ARG A 275 7.56 16.07 -6.70
C ARG A 275 6.42 16.95 -6.18
N GLU A 276 5.32 17.02 -6.90
CA GLU A 276 4.14 17.77 -6.47
C GLU A 276 3.48 17.13 -5.25
N ARG A 277 3.36 15.80 -5.22
CA ARG A 277 2.84 15.04 -4.08
C ARG A 277 3.76 15.12 -2.87
N GLU A 278 5.07 14.92 -3.04
CA GLU A 278 6.06 15.11 -1.98
C GLU A 278 5.91 16.49 -1.32
N ARG A 279 5.80 17.55 -2.13
CA ARG A 279 5.60 18.91 -1.62
C ARG A 279 4.26 19.08 -0.89
N ALA A 280 3.20 18.46 -1.38
CA ALA A 280 1.88 18.50 -0.75
C ALA A 280 1.87 17.70 0.57
N PHE A 281 2.46 16.51 0.55
CA PHE A 281 2.62 15.62 1.70
C PHE A 281 3.43 16.27 2.82
N HIS A 282 4.63 16.77 2.50
CA HIS A 282 5.46 17.47 3.49
C HIS A 282 4.75 18.69 4.07
N ARG A 283 4.06 19.50 3.26
CA ARG A 283 3.28 20.63 3.76
C ARG A 283 2.14 20.21 4.69
N GLY A 284 1.44 19.11 4.38
CA GLY A 284 0.39 18.55 5.23
C GLY A 284 0.95 18.04 6.56
N MET A 285 1.95 17.18 6.50
CA MET A 285 2.59 16.56 7.66
C MET A 285 3.20 17.59 8.61
N TYR A 286 3.94 18.59 8.11
CA TYR A 286 4.48 19.66 8.95
C TYR A 286 3.41 20.54 9.59
N ARG A 287 2.29 20.77 8.92
CA ARG A 287 1.16 21.52 9.48
C ARG A 287 0.53 20.74 10.64
N ASP A 288 0.32 19.44 10.46
CA ASP A 288 -0.34 18.60 11.46
C ASP A 288 0.59 18.32 12.66
N MET A 289 1.89 18.14 12.43
CA MET A 289 2.89 18.07 13.51
C MET A 289 2.97 19.36 14.33
N ARG A 290 2.90 20.55 13.68
CA ARG A 290 2.81 21.83 14.39
C ARG A 290 1.55 21.96 15.23
N ALA A 291 0.41 21.51 14.70
CA ALA A 291 -0.86 21.52 15.42
C ALA A 291 -0.81 20.62 16.68
N MET A 292 -0.25 19.39 16.54
CA MET A 292 -0.07 18.46 17.65
C MET A 292 0.89 19.00 18.72
N ARG A 293 1.99 19.65 18.32
CA ARG A 293 2.94 20.29 19.25
C ARG A 293 2.29 21.43 20.05
N HIS A 294 1.51 22.28 19.38
CA HIS A 294 0.76 23.35 20.03
C HIS A 294 -0.32 22.84 20.99
N ASP A 295 -0.98 21.73 20.66
CA ASP A 295 -1.99 21.13 21.53
C ASP A 295 -1.36 20.51 22.79
N ARG A 296 -0.16 19.91 22.65
CA ARG A 296 0.63 19.39 23.76
C ARG A 296 1.10 20.51 24.70
N GLU A 297 1.70 21.59 24.15
CA GLU A 297 2.14 22.75 24.93
C GLU A 297 0.96 23.43 25.69
N ARG A 298 -0.24 23.44 25.09
CA ARG A 298 -1.47 23.93 25.78
C ARG A 298 -1.94 23.00 26.88
N ARG A 299 -1.74 21.71 26.79
CA ARG A 299 -2.10 20.75 27.86
C ARG A 299 -1.11 20.79 29.01
N GLU A 300 0.18 20.87 28.71
CA GLU A 300 1.25 20.96 29.72
C GLU A 300 1.25 22.31 30.44
N GLY A 301 0.92 23.42 29.77
CA GLY A 301 0.79 24.77 30.40
C GLY A 301 -0.47 25.01 31.22
N ARG A 302 -1.40 24.05 31.33
CA ARG A 302 -2.60 24.13 32.18
C ARG A 302 -2.46 23.42 33.54
N HIS A 303 -1.31 22.81 33.82
CA HIS A 303 -1.01 22.09 35.06
C HIS A 303 0.16 22.72 35.84
N GLY A 304 0.51 23.99 35.55
CA GLY A 304 1.43 24.82 36.29
C GLY A 304 0.72 25.94 37.08
#